data_4cea240e4159863cf730a346d6a5e38d
#
_entry.id   4cea240e4159863cf730a346d6a5e38d
#
_cell.length_a   1.000
_cell.length_b   1.000
_cell.length_c   1.000
_cell.angle_alpha   90.00
_cell.angle_beta   90.00
_cell.angle_gamma   90.00
#
_symmetry.space_group_name_H-M   'P 1'
#
loop_
_entity.id
_entity.type
_entity.pdbx_description
1 polymer ?
#
loop_
_entity_poly.entity_id
_entity_poly.type
_entity_poly.pdbx_seq_one_letter_code
_entity_poly.pdbx_strand_id
1 'polypeptide(L)'
;KKKKEFYLLCDNPKCKEVPLKRKEGDEFGIKPIQERLKLDDKLIEMAFLLHGVPKILLRNTVPKKGAEDFIDDYEITPQYEFEWDESLKTIKRIEKPWVVLDENGEEIFSLLAPPVLVSLIKQMVEVLNL
;
A
#
# COMPACT_ATOMS: atom_id res chain seq x y z
N LYS A 1 -12.42 -27.96 13.83
CA LYS A 1 -12.59 -26.58 14.39
C LYS A 1 -13.16 -25.72 13.27
N LYS A 2 -14.39 -25.16 13.43
CA LYS A 2 -14.94 -24.17 12.48
C LYS A 2 -14.06 -22.93 12.53
N LYS A 3 -13.58 -22.49 11.37
CA LYS A 3 -12.84 -21.23 11.23
C LYS A 3 -13.80 -20.10 11.58
N LYS A 4 -13.48 -19.27 12.57
CA LYS A 4 -14.26 -18.06 12.87
C LYS A 4 -13.99 -17.07 11.72
N GLU A 5 -15.04 -16.64 11.01
CA GLU A 5 -14.96 -15.64 9.98
C GLU A 5 -15.40 -14.29 10.55
N PHE A 6 -14.62 -13.26 10.30
CA PHE A 6 -14.94 -11.89 10.67
C PHE A 6 -15.44 -11.14 9.45
N TYR A 7 -16.46 -10.31 9.64
CA TYR A 7 -16.99 -9.44 8.60
C TYR A 7 -17.39 -8.10 9.22
N LEU A 8 -17.35 -7.07 8.41
CA LEU A 8 -17.73 -5.73 8.81
C LEU A 8 -19.24 -5.55 8.64
N LEU A 9 -19.87 -4.90 9.60
CA LEU A 9 -21.26 -4.48 9.54
C LEU A 9 -21.34 -2.98 9.26
N CYS A 10 -22.38 -2.57 8.53
CA CYS A 10 -22.67 -1.16 8.35
C CYS A 10 -23.12 -0.56 9.69
N ASP A 11 -22.45 0.52 10.11
CA ASP A 11 -22.73 1.26 11.35
C ASP A 11 -23.85 2.30 11.19
N ASN A 12 -24.33 2.49 9.96
CA ASN A 12 -25.42 3.40 9.69
C ASN A 12 -26.76 2.82 10.23
N PRO A 13 -27.46 3.55 11.13
CA PRO A 13 -28.72 3.06 11.71
C PRO A 13 -29.79 2.67 10.68
N LYS A 14 -29.73 3.27 9.48
CA LYS A 14 -30.67 2.97 8.39
C LYS A 14 -30.40 1.63 7.71
N CYS A 15 -29.19 1.09 7.86
CA CYS A 15 -28.77 -0.16 7.19
C CYS A 15 -29.09 -1.43 7.97
N LYS A 16 -29.56 -1.33 9.21
CA LYS A 16 -29.93 -2.49 10.07
C LYS A 16 -28.82 -3.55 10.13
N GLU A 17 -27.57 -3.11 10.36
CA GLU A 17 -26.39 -4.02 10.50
C GLU A 17 -26.17 -4.94 9.29
N VAL A 18 -26.40 -4.43 8.07
CA VAL A 18 -26.14 -5.21 6.85
C VAL A 18 -24.65 -5.48 6.74
N PRO A 19 -24.22 -6.74 6.49
CA PRO A 19 -22.82 -7.05 6.23
C PRO A 19 -22.28 -6.29 5.03
N LEU A 20 -21.14 -5.63 5.22
CA LEU A 20 -20.44 -4.95 4.13
C LEU A 20 -19.83 -6.00 3.19
N LYS A 21 -20.09 -5.85 1.91
CA LYS A 21 -19.45 -6.64 0.87
C LYS A 21 -18.11 -6.01 0.50
N ARG A 22 -17.16 -6.83 0.04
CA ARG A 22 -15.93 -6.32 -0.56
C ARG A 22 -16.28 -5.42 -1.74
N LYS A 23 -15.47 -4.39 -1.95
CA LYS A 23 -15.62 -3.51 -3.10
C LYS A 23 -15.50 -4.33 -4.39
N GLU A 24 -16.33 -4.00 -5.36
CA GLU A 24 -16.27 -4.63 -6.67
C GLU A 24 -14.87 -4.51 -7.27
N GLY A 25 -14.31 -5.65 -7.69
CA GLY A 25 -12.93 -5.75 -8.20
C GLY A 25 -11.90 -6.25 -7.19
N ASP A 26 -12.09 -6.06 -5.88
CA ASP A 26 -11.12 -6.53 -4.87
C ASP A 26 -11.01 -8.08 -4.84
N GLU A 27 -12.04 -8.76 -5.28
CA GLU A 27 -12.10 -10.23 -5.36
C GLU A 27 -11.22 -10.80 -6.47
N PHE A 28 -10.96 -9.99 -7.51
CA PHE A 28 -10.21 -10.41 -8.69
C PHE A 28 -8.73 -10.04 -8.63
N GLY A 29 -8.30 -9.35 -7.57
CA GLY A 29 -6.94 -8.89 -7.42
C GLY A 29 -6.53 -7.96 -8.57
N ILE A 30 -5.31 -8.16 -9.10
CA ILE A 30 -4.76 -7.32 -10.17
C ILE A 30 -5.21 -7.73 -11.60
N LYS A 31 -5.89 -8.88 -11.75
CA LYS A 31 -6.28 -9.37 -13.09
C LYS A 31 -7.01 -8.36 -13.95
N PRO A 32 -8.03 -7.62 -13.44
CA PRO A 32 -8.79 -6.65 -14.25
C PRO A 32 -7.95 -5.48 -14.75
N ILE A 33 -6.84 -5.15 -14.07
CA ILE A 33 -5.98 -4.01 -14.40
C ILE A 33 -4.64 -4.43 -15.00
N GLN A 34 -4.40 -5.73 -15.21
CA GLN A 34 -3.11 -6.26 -15.64
C GLN A 34 -2.63 -5.67 -16.98
N GLU A 35 -3.54 -5.50 -17.95
CA GLU A 35 -3.19 -4.90 -19.24
C GLU A 35 -2.81 -3.43 -19.11
N ARG A 36 -3.45 -2.70 -18.20
CA ARG A 36 -3.11 -1.33 -17.88
C ARG A 36 -1.73 -1.24 -17.22
N LEU A 37 -1.43 -2.11 -16.27
CA LEU A 37 -0.11 -2.14 -15.61
C LEU A 37 1.01 -2.38 -16.63
N LYS A 38 0.83 -3.30 -17.58
CA LYS A 38 1.80 -3.53 -18.66
C LYS A 38 2.00 -2.31 -19.56
N LEU A 39 0.94 -1.51 -19.78
CA LEU A 39 1.05 -0.27 -20.54
C LEU A 39 1.81 0.79 -19.74
N ASP A 40 1.49 0.92 -18.45
CA ASP A 40 2.15 1.85 -17.55
C ASP A 40 3.66 1.55 -17.45
N ASP A 41 4.06 0.28 -17.35
CA ASP A 41 5.47 -0.15 -17.37
C ASP A 41 6.19 0.29 -18.64
N LYS A 42 5.59 0.08 -19.80
CA LYS A 42 6.16 0.54 -21.09
C LYS A 42 6.31 2.06 -21.16
N LEU A 43 5.34 2.81 -20.63
CA LEU A 43 5.41 4.26 -20.59
C LEU A 43 6.54 4.74 -19.67
N ILE A 44 6.73 4.08 -18.54
CA ILE A 44 7.83 4.34 -17.62
C ILE A 44 9.18 4.07 -18.31
N GLU A 45 9.36 2.93 -18.97
CA GLU A 45 10.56 2.60 -19.72
C GLU A 45 10.87 3.68 -20.80
N MET A 46 9.84 4.09 -21.57
CA MET A 46 9.99 5.15 -22.57
C MET A 46 10.40 6.48 -21.94
N ALA A 47 9.83 6.84 -20.79
CA ALA A 47 10.20 8.07 -20.07
C ALA A 47 11.66 8.04 -19.61
N PHE A 48 12.17 6.88 -19.19
CA PHE A 48 13.59 6.74 -18.82
C PHE A 48 14.55 6.92 -20.01
N LEU A 49 14.12 6.64 -21.23
CA LEU A 49 14.91 6.83 -22.46
C LEU A 49 15.03 8.30 -22.88
N LEU A 50 14.22 9.20 -22.34
CA LEU A 50 14.33 10.63 -22.64
C LEU A 50 15.62 11.21 -22.06
N HIS A 51 16.48 11.74 -22.91
CA HIS A 51 17.72 12.41 -22.51
C HIS A 51 17.53 13.92 -22.37
N GLY A 52 18.28 14.54 -21.45
CA GLY A 52 18.26 15.99 -21.25
C GLY A 52 17.00 16.55 -20.57
N VAL A 53 16.11 15.68 -20.13
CA VAL A 53 14.92 16.05 -19.35
C VAL A 53 15.14 15.64 -17.89
N PRO A 54 15.04 16.58 -16.94
CA PRO A 54 15.09 16.23 -15.52
C PRO A 54 13.99 15.25 -15.16
N LYS A 55 14.31 14.27 -14.34
CA LYS A 55 13.37 13.20 -13.93
C LYS A 55 13.29 13.12 -12.41
N ILE A 56 12.08 12.90 -11.92
CA ILE A 56 11.81 12.63 -10.54
C ILE A 56 11.29 11.20 -10.47
N LEU A 57 11.91 10.35 -9.64
CA LEU A 57 11.49 8.99 -9.42
C LEU A 57 10.80 8.88 -8.06
N LEU A 58 9.49 8.66 -8.09
CA LEU A 58 8.70 8.39 -6.90
C LEU A 58 8.52 6.89 -6.72
N ARG A 59 8.76 6.44 -5.50
CA ARG A 59 8.51 5.07 -5.10
C ARG A 59 7.49 5.07 -3.97
N ASN A 60 6.52 4.17 -4.06
CA ASN A 60 5.53 3.93 -3.02
C ASN A 60 5.89 2.70 -2.16
N THR A 61 7.11 2.20 -2.31
CA THR A 61 7.61 1.04 -1.58
C THR A 61 9.07 1.27 -1.19
N VAL A 62 9.50 0.61 -0.12
CA VAL A 62 10.89 0.58 0.34
C VAL A 62 11.28 -0.85 0.70
N PRO A 63 12.51 -1.30 0.40
CA PRO A 63 12.99 -2.60 0.83
C PRO A 63 12.87 -2.74 2.36
N LYS A 64 12.34 -3.86 2.83
CA LYS A 64 12.24 -4.13 4.27
C LYS A 64 13.62 -4.16 4.93
N LYS A 65 14.59 -4.74 4.24
CA LYS A 65 15.98 -4.77 4.69
C LYS A 65 16.59 -3.39 4.50
N GLY A 66 16.98 -2.76 5.58
CA GLY A 66 17.53 -1.41 5.59
C GLY A 66 16.47 -0.31 5.60
N ALA A 67 15.21 -0.65 5.82
CA ALA A 67 14.13 0.34 5.91
C ALA A 67 14.39 1.39 7.00
N GLU A 68 15.08 1.02 8.07
CA GLU A 68 15.49 1.91 9.15
C GLU A 68 16.35 3.08 8.69
N ASP A 69 17.07 2.94 7.59
CA ASP A 69 17.87 4.01 6.99
C ASP A 69 17.02 5.09 6.31
N PHE A 70 15.74 4.78 6.09
CA PHE A 70 14.76 5.64 5.39
C PHE A 70 13.61 6.09 6.29
N ILE A 71 13.55 5.61 7.52
CA ILE A 71 12.39 5.76 8.43
C ILE A 71 12.02 7.22 8.68
N ASP A 72 12.99 8.11 8.80
CA ASP A 72 12.71 9.52 9.09
C ASP A 72 11.83 10.20 8.03
N ASP A 73 11.81 9.63 6.83
CA ASP A 73 11.07 10.17 5.69
C ASP A 73 9.86 9.33 5.27
N TYR A 74 9.68 8.12 5.84
CA TYR A 74 8.69 7.17 5.36
C TYR A 74 7.79 6.63 6.47
N GLU A 75 6.50 6.64 6.17
CA GLU A 75 5.48 5.94 6.96
C GLU A 75 5.05 4.68 6.22
N ILE A 76 5.04 3.57 6.91
CA ILE A 76 4.68 2.27 6.34
C ILE A 76 3.18 2.08 6.44
N THR A 77 2.57 1.61 5.36
CA THR A 77 1.14 1.27 5.34
C THR A 77 0.86 0.15 6.35
N PRO A 78 -0.09 0.33 7.26
CA PRO A 78 -0.43 -0.71 8.23
C PRO A 78 -1.30 -1.81 7.61
N GLN A 79 -1.06 -3.03 8.03
CA GLN A 79 -1.96 -4.16 7.84
C GLN A 79 -2.61 -4.51 9.17
N TYR A 80 -3.91 -4.74 9.17
CA TYR A 80 -4.66 -5.07 10.37
C TYR A 80 -5.06 -6.53 10.36
N GLU A 81 -4.73 -7.24 11.46
CA GLU A 81 -5.24 -8.57 11.76
C GLU A 81 -6.21 -8.48 12.92
N PHE A 82 -7.22 -9.34 12.91
CA PHE A 82 -8.25 -9.37 13.94
C PHE A 82 -8.28 -10.74 14.60
N GLU A 83 -8.13 -10.75 15.91
CA GLU A 83 -8.19 -11.96 16.73
C GLU A 83 -9.31 -11.84 17.75
N TRP A 84 -9.95 -12.97 18.06
CA TRP A 84 -10.91 -13.01 19.15
C TRP A 84 -10.19 -13.15 20.49
N ASP A 85 -10.42 -12.19 21.39
CA ASP A 85 -9.95 -12.25 22.77
C ASP A 85 -11.01 -12.94 23.64
N GLU A 86 -10.72 -14.15 24.08
CA GLU A 86 -11.65 -14.94 24.91
C GLU A 86 -11.81 -14.33 26.32
N SER A 87 -10.81 -13.60 26.82
CA SER A 87 -10.83 -13.00 28.16
C SER A 87 -11.74 -11.78 28.23
N LEU A 88 -11.66 -10.94 27.21
CA LEU A 88 -12.44 -9.70 27.10
C LEU A 88 -13.72 -9.88 26.28
N LYS A 89 -13.93 -11.04 25.67
CA LYS A 89 -15.04 -11.33 24.74
C LYS A 89 -15.21 -10.26 23.65
N THR A 90 -14.10 -9.76 23.14
CA THR A 90 -14.04 -8.72 22.14
C THR A 90 -13.05 -9.06 21.04
N ILE A 91 -13.05 -8.28 19.97
CA ILE A 91 -12.09 -8.41 18.88
C ILE A 91 -10.86 -7.55 19.20
N LYS A 92 -9.70 -8.19 19.25
CA LYS A 92 -8.40 -7.52 19.34
C LYS A 92 -7.91 -7.19 17.93
N ARG A 93 -7.62 -5.91 17.68
CA ARG A 93 -6.95 -5.45 16.46
C ARG A 93 -5.44 -5.51 16.69
N ILE A 94 -4.75 -6.19 15.80
CA ILE A 94 -3.28 -6.24 15.75
C ILE A 94 -2.85 -5.48 14.51
N GLU A 95 -2.01 -4.48 14.71
CA GLU A 95 -1.44 -3.68 13.64
C GLU A 95 -0.03 -4.17 13.33
N LYS A 96 0.26 -4.40 12.07
CA LYS A 96 1.57 -4.82 11.56
C LYS A 96 1.93 -4.01 10.33
N PRO A 97 3.22 -3.80 10.02
CA PRO A 97 3.62 -3.27 8.73
C PRO A 97 3.11 -4.14 7.58
N TRP A 98 2.56 -3.52 6.55
CA TRP A 98 2.15 -4.27 5.37
C TRP A 98 3.36 -4.63 4.52
N VAL A 99 3.68 -5.92 4.51
CA VAL A 99 4.78 -6.50 3.73
C VAL A 99 4.21 -7.13 2.48
N VAL A 100 4.80 -6.83 1.34
CA VAL A 100 4.52 -7.46 0.05
C VAL A 100 5.82 -7.99 -0.55
N LEU A 101 5.71 -8.90 -1.52
CA LEU A 101 6.86 -9.36 -2.28
C LEU A 101 6.95 -8.56 -3.58
N ASP A 102 8.16 -8.14 -3.94
CA ASP A 102 8.44 -7.54 -5.23
C ASP A 102 8.57 -8.61 -6.35
N GLU A 103 8.92 -8.19 -7.55
CA GLU A 103 9.10 -9.05 -8.71
C GLU A 103 10.22 -10.10 -8.53
N ASN A 104 11.19 -9.81 -7.68
CA ASN A 104 12.32 -10.66 -7.36
C ASN A 104 12.04 -11.59 -6.17
N GLY A 105 10.88 -11.44 -5.52
CA GLY A 105 10.51 -12.17 -4.32
C GLY A 105 11.12 -11.59 -3.05
N GLU A 106 11.62 -10.36 -3.08
CA GLU A 106 12.12 -9.68 -1.89
C GLU A 106 10.99 -9.00 -1.11
N GLU A 107 11.12 -8.99 0.21
CA GLU A 107 10.15 -8.32 1.08
C GLU A 107 10.32 -6.80 1.01
N ILE A 108 9.24 -6.11 0.69
CA ILE A 108 9.15 -4.65 0.65
C ILE A 108 7.99 -4.15 1.52
N PHE A 109 8.14 -2.96 2.08
CA PHE A 109 7.07 -2.25 2.75
C PHE A 109 6.34 -1.34 1.75
N SER A 110 5.02 -1.32 1.83
CA SER A 110 4.20 -0.32 1.16
C SER A 110 4.16 0.97 1.96
N LEU A 111 4.30 2.11 1.29
CA LEU A 111 4.36 3.42 1.91
C LEU A 111 3.00 4.13 1.85
N LEU A 112 2.71 4.95 2.87
CA LEU A 112 1.61 5.89 2.86
C LEU A 112 1.90 7.07 1.90
N ALA A 113 0.86 7.81 1.53
CA ALA A 113 0.98 8.94 0.62
C ALA A 113 1.86 10.10 1.13
N PRO A 114 1.85 10.48 2.43
CA PRO A 114 2.65 11.61 2.93
C PRO A 114 4.15 11.48 2.67
N PRO A 115 4.83 10.37 2.97
CA PRO A 115 6.26 10.23 2.68
C PRO A 115 6.58 10.29 1.18
N VAL A 116 5.70 9.76 0.34
CA VAL A 116 5.86 9.87 -1.12
C VAL A 116 5.82 11.34 -1.58
N LEU A 117 4.91 12.13 -0.99
CA LEU A 117 4.82 13.56 -1.26
C LEU A 117 6.06 14.32 -0.78
N VAL A 118 6.58 14.01 0.41
CA VAL A 118 7.82 14.60 0.92
C VAL A 118 8.99 14.29 -0.02
N SER A 119 9.10 13.05 -0.48
CA SER A 119 10.12 12.65 -1.47
C SER A 119 9.99 13.43 -2.78
N LEU A 120 8.77 13.66 -3.27
CA LEU A 120 8.52 14.51 -4.44
C LEU A 120 9.07 15.91 -4.25
N ILE A 121 8.72 16.56 -3.13
CA ILE A 121 9.13 17.94 -2.83
C ILE A 121 10.66 18.03 -2.76
N LYS A 122 11.33 17.13 -2.04
CA LYS A 122 12.78 17.09 -1.92
C LYS A 122 13.46 16.98 -3.31
N GLN A 123 13.02 16.04 -4.13
CA GLN A 123 13.56 15.85 -5.48
C GLN A 123 13.29 17.05 -6.40
N MET A 124 12.12 17.70 -6.28
CA MET A 124 11.80 18.91 -7.04
C MET A 124 12.73 20.06 -6.67
N VAL A 125 12.97 20.30 -5.39
CA VAL A 125 13.90 21.33 -4.91
C VAL A 125 15.30 21.09 -5.47
N GLU A 126 15.78 19.86 -5.44
CA GLU A 126 17.10 19.47 -5.95
C GLU A 126 17.19 19.68 -7.47
N VAL A 127 16.22 19.17 -8.23
CA VAL A 127 16.22 19.20 -9.70
C VAL A 127 16.05 20.63 -10.25
N LEU A 128 15.28 21.47 -9.56
CA LEU A 128 15.01 22.85 -9.96
C LEU A 128 16.01 23.85 -9.38
N ASN A 129 16.93 23.41 -8.53
CA ASN A 129 17.91 24.24 -7.80
C ASN A 129 17.23 25.39 -7.02
N LEU A 130 16.14 25.08 -6.33
CA LEU A 130 15.39 26.03 -5.49
C LEU A 130 16.00 26.19 -4.10
#